data_08e0bb58b9158f61c821ed58302c5147
#
_entry.id   08e0bb58b9158f61c821ed58302c5147
#
_cell.length_a   1.000
_cell.length_b   1.000
_cell.length_c   1.000
_cell.angle_alpha   90.00
_cell.angle_beta   90.00
_cell.angle_gamma   90.00
#
_symmetry.space_group_name_H-M   'P 1'
#
loop_
_entity.id
_entity.type
_entity.pdbx_description
1 polymer ?
#
loop_
_entity_poly.entity_id
_entity_poly.type
_entity_poly.pdbx_seq_one_letter_code
_entity_poly.pdbx_strand_id
1 'polypeptide(L)'
;MSEDNDLTLQTFRALVENADHKFARVRDVPAYGRVNQNHFFHKVFKAYTRLWKYQQENRAKLIQSGLKRWEIGEIASRIGQLYFGQYMRASETRFLVEAYVFYEAILSRRYFEGSEASSKDLGVRSKELRFYARFLLVSLILNRTEMVKHLMDRFVALVDDCKSTFRDTNFKEWKQVVQEIVRFTKADMDFSFWPMRYCATFDSHQASLPYVARFHAKRVLKFHDALLASYHRNEVKFAELTLDVYRMIXXXXELLG
;
A
#
# COMPACT_ATOMS: atom_id res chain seq x y z
N MET A 1 -31.14 -16.31 -19.74
CA MET A 1 -29.73 -16.32 -19.21
C MET A 1 -28.93 -15.08 -19.63
N SER A 2 -29.06 -14.61 -20.86
CA SER A 2 -28.34 -13.38 -21.31
C SER A 2 -28.79 -12.13 -20.58
N GLU A 3 -30.10 -11.88 -20.50
CA GLU A 3 -30.68 -10.68 -19.86
C GLU A 3 -30.30 -10.53 -18.39
N ASP A 4 -30.32 -11.64 -17.63
CA ASP A 4 -29.95 -11.64 -16.20
C ASP A 4 -28.44 -11.32 -16.00
N ASN A 5 -27.61 -11.83 -16.89
CA ASN A 5 -26.16 -11.56 -16.88
C ASN A 5 -25.89 -10.08 -17.24
N ASP A 6 -26.62 -9.53 -18.21
CA ASP A 6 -26.49 -8.12 -18.62
C ASP A 6 -26.91 -7.18 -17.51
N LEU A 7 -28.00 -7.49 -16.81
CA LEU A 7 -28.47 -6.71 -15.65
C LEU A 7 -27.46 -6.75 -14.51
N THR A 8 -26.85 -7.94 -14.28
CA THR A 8 -25.80 -8.13 -13.27
C THR A 8 -24.58 -7.25 -13.59
N LEU A 9 -24.15 -7.22 -14.86
CA LEU A 9 -23.03 -6.41 -15.31
C LEU A 9 -23.34 -4.89 -15.20
N GLN A 10 -24.54 -4.47 -15.58
CA GLN A 10 -24.98 -3.07 -15.45
C GLN A 10 -24.97 -2.61 -13.99
N THR A 11 -25.52 -3.44 -13.09
CA THR A 11 -25.51 -3.18 -11.63
C THR A 11 -24.08 -3.05 -11.12
N PHE A 12 -23.20 -3.97 -11.54
CA PHE A 12 -21.79 -3.93 -11.17
C PHE A 12 -21.12 -2.63 -11.63
N ARG A 13 -21.34 -2.22 -12.90
CA ARG A 13 -20.79 -0.98 -13.46
C ARG A 13 -21.26 0.26 -12.69
N ALA A 14 -22.55 0.30 -12.33
CA ALA A 14 -23.12 1.38 -11.52
C ALA A 14 -22.50 1.44 -10.12
N LEU A 15 -22.23 0.27 -9.51
CA LEU A 15 -21.55 0.19 -8.21
C LEU A 15 -20.09 0.67 -8.31
N VAL A 16 -19.38 0.33 -9.38
CA VAL A 16 -18.01 0.81 -9.65
C VAL A 16 -18.01 2.33 -9.76
N GLU A 17 -18.87 2.89 -10.60
CA GLU A 17 -18.96 4.33 -10.84
C GLU A 17 -19.25 5.09 -9.54
N ASN A 18 -20.24 4.61 -8.76
CA ASN A 18 -20.58 5.20 -7.46
C ASN A 18 -19.40 5.15 -6.48
N ALA A 19 -18.68 4.02 -6.43
CA ALA A 19 -17.51 3.86 -5.55
C ALA A 19 -16.38 4.79 -5.99
N ASP A 20 -16.11 4.88 -7.29
CA ASP A 20 -15.06 5.72 -7.88
C ASP A 20 -15.34 7.21 -7.68
N HIS A 21 -16.60 7.63 -7.86
CA HIS A 21 -17.03 9.00 -7.62
C HIS A 21 -16.76 9.40 -6.15
N LYS A 22 -17.09 8.52 -5.21
CA LYS A 22 -16.83 8.76 -3.78
C LYS A 22 -15.33 8.75 -3.48
N PHE A 23 -14.58 7.85 -4.12
CA PHE A 23 -13.12 7.75 -3.94
C PHE A 23 -12.42 9.02 -4.40
N ALA A 24 -12.83 9.58 -5.54
CA ALA A 24 -12.26 10.82 -6.08
C ALA A 24 -12.33 11.97 -5.06
N ARG A 25 -13.39 12.01 -4.25
CA ARG A 25 -13.56 13.05 -3.22
C ARG A 25 -12.59 12.94 -2.04
N VAL A 26 -12.05 11.74 -1.77
CA VAL A 26 -11.13 11.53 -0.64
C VAL A 26 -9.69 11.30 -1.08
N ARG A 27 -9.46 11.01 -2.35
CA ARG A 27 -8.12 10.75 -2.90
C ARG A 27 -7.17 11.92 -2.68
N ASP A 28 -7.67 13.13 -2.92
CA ASP A 28 -6.87 14.35 -2.93
C ASP A 28 -6.90 15.10 -1.60
N VAL A 29 -7.55 14.51 -0.59
CA VAL A 29 -7.61 15.10 0.75
C VAL A 29 -6.27 14.86 1.46
N PRO A 30 -5.61 15.93 1.95
CA PRO A 30 -4.36 15.77 2.68
C PRO A 30 -4.50 14.83 3.89
N ALA A 31 -3.44 14.05 4.15
CA ALA A 31 -3.41 13.13 5.29
C ALA A 31 -3.59 13.88 6.62
N TYR A 32 -3.11 15.11 6.68
CA TYR A 32 -3.18 15.98 7.86
C TYR A 32 -4.24 17.07 7.65
N GLY A 33 -5.49 16.68 7.71
CA GLY A 33 -6.63 17.58 7.60
C GLY A 33 -7.55 17.51 8.83
N ARG A 34 -8.41 18.49 8.97
CA ARG A 34 -9.34 18.61 10.10
C ARG A 34 -10.18 17.33 10.34
N VAL A 35 -10.47 17.08 11.59
CA VAL A 35 -11.09 15.86 12.17
C VAL A 35 -12.40 15.39 11.48
N ASN A 36 -13.08 16.27 10.77
CA ASN A 36 -14.44 15.99 10.23
C ASN A 36 -14.47 15.14 8.94
N GLN A 37 -13.33 14.64 8.45
CA GLN A 37 -13.29 13.92 7.17
C GLN A 37 -13.46 12.40 7.31
N ASN A 38 -13.44 11.86 8.51
CA ASN A 38 -13.65 10.42 8.77
C ASN A 38 -14.97 9.92 8.19
N HIS A 39 -16.00 10.76 8.20
CA HIS A 39 -17.32 10.47 7.65
C HIS A 39 -17.27 10.19 6.12
N PHE A 40 -16.47 10.95 5.36
CA PHE A 40 -16.29 10.71 3.93
C PHE A 40 -15.57 9.39 3.67
N PHE A 41 -14.52 9.11 4.42
CA PHE A 41 -13.79 7.84 4.33
C PHE A 41 -14.71 6.65 4.62
N HIS A 42 -15.54 6.76 5.66
CA HIS A 42 -16.51 5.73 6.00
C HIS A 42 -17.49 5.45 4.85
N LYS A 43 -17.98 6.51 4.20
CA LYS A 43 -18.87 6.38 3.03
C LYS A 43 -18.18 5.69 1.84
N VAL A 44 -16.90 5.97 1.62
CA VAL A 44 -16.11 5.34 0.55
C VAL A 44 -15.90 3.86 0.88
N PHE A 45 -15.48 3.53 2.11
CA PHE A 45 -15.31 2.15 2.56
C PHE A 45 -16.61 1.36 2.37
N LYS A 46 -17.75 1.91 2.81
CA LYS A 46 -19.07 1.28 2.65
C LYS A 46 -19.40 1.00 1.17
N ALA A 47 -19.07 1.94 0.27
CA ALA A 47 -19.30 1.77 -1.17
C ALA A 47 -18.42 0.65 -1.74
N TYR A 48 -17.11 0.62 -1.40
CA TYR A 48 -16.21 -0.43 -1.88
C TYR A 48 -16.51 -1.79 -1.25
N THR A 49 -16.93 -1.85 0.00
CA THR A 49 -17.37 -3.10 0.65
C THR A 49 -18.60 -3.68 -0.08
N ARG A 50 -19.58 -2.81 -0.41
CA ARG A 50 -20.76 -3.22 -1.17
C ARG A 50 -20.38 -3.74 -2.56
N LEU A 51 -19.50 -3.01 -3.25
CA LEU A 51 -19.00 -3.39 -4.58
C LEU A 51 -18.27 -4.73 -4.52
N TRP A 52 -17.34 -4.88 -3.56
CA TRP A 52 -16.55 -6.10 -3.38
C TRP A 52 -17.44 -7.30 -3.08
N LYS A 53 -18.40 -7.15 -2.17
CA LYS A 53 -19.36 -8.19 -1.83
C LYS A 53 -20.18 -8.60 -3.06
N TYR A 54 -20.72 -7.63 -3.79
CA TYR A 54 -21.50 -7.88 -5.02
C TYR A 54 -20.66 -8.65 -6.04
N GLN A 55 -19.40 -8.25 -6.24
CA GLN A 55 -18.47 -8.90 -7.17
C GLN A 55 -18.21 -10.36 -6.74
N GLN A 56 -18.03 -10.62 -5.44
CA GLN A 56 -17.82 -11.99 -4.94
C GLN A 56 -19.06 -12.87 -5.15
N GLU A 57 -20.23 -12.36 -4.83
CA GLU A 57 -21.50 -13.08 -4.94
C GLU A 57 -21.87 -13.42 -6.39
N ASN A 58 -21.52 -12.52 -7.32
CA ASN A 58 -21.91 -12.65 -8.74
C ASN A 58 -20.71 -12.96 -9.64
N ARG A 59 -19.61 -13.45 -9.08
CA ARG A 59 -18.33 -13.62 -9.80
C ARG A 59 -18.47 -14.41 -11.10
N ALA A 60 -19.17 -15.55 -11.06
CA ALA A 60 -19.33 -16.42 -12.23
C ALA A 60 -20.07 -15.70 -13.36
N LYS A 61 -21.19 -15.05 -13.04
CA LYS A 61 -22.00 -14.28 -14.01
C LYS A 61 -21.18 -13.12 -14.62
N LEU A 62 -20.47 -12.39 -13.77
CA LEU A 62 -19.65 -11.23 -14.20
C LEU A 62 -18.52 -11.66 -15.16
N ILE A 63 -17.85 -12.78 -14.86
CA ILE A 63 -16.80 -13.31 -15.74
C ILE A 63 -17.40 -13.73 -17.09
N GLN A 64 -18.56 -14.40 -17.08
CA GLN A 64 -19.28 -14.77 -18.29
C GLN A 64 -19.70 -13.55 -19.12
N SER A 65 -20.02 -12.43 -18.43
CA SER A 65 -20.37 -11.14 -19.07
C SER A 65 -19.15 -10.33 -19.50
N GLY A 66 -17.92 -10.91 -19.39
CA GLY A 66 -16.71 -10.28 -19.90
C GLY A 66 -15.91 -9.45 -18.89
N LEU A 67 -16.21 -9.56 -17.58
CA LEU A 67 -15.41 -8.89 -16.55
C LEU A 67 -13.97 -9.40 -16.58
N LYS A 68 -13.03 -8.49 -16.78
CA LYS A 68 -11.61 -8.83 -16.89
C LYS A 68 -10.95 -8.95 -15.51
N ARG A 69 -9.95 -9.81 -15.42
CA ARG A 69 -9.22 -10.07 -14.17
C ARG A 69 -8.60 -8.78 -13.58
N TRP A 70 -8.02 -7.93 -14.43
CA TRP A 70 -7.41 -6.68 -13.99
C TRP A 70 -8.43 -5.70 -13.37
N GLU A 71 -9.69 -5.76 -13.77
CA GLU A 71 -10.75 -4.91 -13.19
C GLU A 71 -10.98 -5.28 -11.71
N ILE A 72 -10.95 -6.58 -11.40
CA ILE A 72 -11.02 -7.09 -10.02
C ILE A 72 -9.78 -6.63 -9.23
N GLY A 73 -8.60 -6.73 -9.87
CA GLY A 73 -7.33 -6.27 -9.29
C GLY A 73 -7.34 -4.78 -8.97
N GLU A 74 -7.90 -3.96 -9.86
CA GLU A 74 -8.02 -2.51 -9.66
C GLU A 74 -8.92 -2.19 -8.46
N ILE A 75 -10.06 -2.87 -8.32
CA ILE A 75 -10.96 -2.70 -7.16
C ILE A 75 -10.21 -3.04 -5.86
N ALA A 76 -9.53 -4.19 -5.84
CA ALA A 76 -8.74 -4.62 -4.68
C ALA A 76 -7.63 -3.60 -4.36
N SER A 77 -6.94 -3.09 -5.41
CA SER A 77 -5.89 -2.08 -5.27
C SER A 77 -6.42 -0.78 -4.66
N ARG A 78 -7.62 -0.35 -5.04
CA ARG A 78 -8.28 0.84 -4.47
C ARG A 78 -8.68 0.63 -3.01
N ILE A 79 -9.13 -0.57 -2.66
CA ILE A 79 -9.42 -0.91 -1.25
C ILE A 79 -8.13 -0.86 -0.43
N GLY A 80 -7.04 -1.44 -0.95
CA GLY A 80 -5.71 -1.33 -0.32
C GLY A 80 -5.28 0.12 -0.12
N GLN A 81 -5.50 0.96 -1.14
CA GLN A 81 -5.19 2.40 -1.06
C GLN A 81 -6.04 3.11 0.00
N LEU A 82 -7.30 2.75 0.16
CA LEU A 82 -8.17 3.31 1.21
C LEU A 82 -7.66 2.95 2.60
N TYR A 83 -7.27 1.69 2.81
CA TYR A 83 -6.68 1.25 4.07
C TYR A 83 -5.35 1.97 4.36
N PHE A 84 -4.49 2.11 3.35
CA PHE A 84 -3.25 2.87 3.47
C PHE A 84 -3.53 4.34 3.83
N GLY A 85 -4.51 4.97 3.16
CA GLY A 85 -4.95 6.34 3.47
C GLY A 85 -5.46 6.48 4.89
N GLN A 86 -6.17 5.48 5.39
CA GLN A 86 -6.65 5.46 6.77
C GLN A 86 -5.48 5.30 7.76
N TYR A 87 -4.50 4.45 7.44
CA TYR A 87 -3.26 4.33 8.22
C TYR A 87 -2.53 5.67 8.33
N MET A 88 -2.40 6.39 7.22
CA MET A 88 -1.75 7.71 7.18
C MET A 88 -2.44 8.75 8.06
N ARG A 89 -3.72 8.55 8.37
CA ARG A 89 -4.51 9.47 9.23
C ARG A 89 -4.54 9.05 10.68
N ALA A 90 -4.76 7.76 10.92
CA ALA A 90 -4.99 7.21 12.26
C ALA A 90 -3.71 6.72 12.92
N SER A 91 -2.66 6.48 12.13
CA SER A 91 -1.40 5.85 12.56
C SER A 91 -1.63 4.47 13.21
N GLU A 92 -2.71 3.79 12.84
CA GLU A 92 -3.04 2.47 13.35
C GLU A 92 -2.52 1.39 12.39
N THR A 93 -1.56 0.59 12.87
CA THR A 93 -0.90 -0.47 12.07
C THR A 93 -1.89 -1.48 11.48
N ARG A 94 -3.01 -1.72 12.13
CA ARG A 94 -4.04 -2.65 11.59
C ARG A 94 -4.47 -2.27 10.17
N PHE A 95 -4.58 -0.98 9.86
CA PHE A 95 -4.97 -0.52 8.52
C PHE A 95 -3.86 -0.78 7.49
N LEU A 96 -2.61 -0.70 7.92
CA LEU A 96 -1.46 -1.01 7.05
C LEU A 96 -1.42 -2.51 6.72
N VAL A 97 -1.69 -3.36 7.71
CA VAL A 97 -1.78 -4.82 7.54
C VAL A 97 -2.93 -5.18 6.57
N GLU A 98 -4.08 -4.53 6.72
CA GLU A 98 -5.22 -4.74 5.81
C GLU A 98 -4.85 -4.33 4.36
N ALA A 99 -4.16 -3.20 4.20
CA ALA A 99 -3.67 -2.78 2.88
C ALA A 99 -2.76 -3.85 2.27
N TYR A 100 -1.84 -4.38 3.07
CA TYR A 100 -0.91 -5.45 2.66
C TYR A 100 -1.69 -6.69 2.17
N VAL A 101 -2.68 -7.15 2.95
CA VAL A 101 -3.49 -8.34 2.62
C VAL A 101 -4.15 -8.17 1.23
N PHE A 102 -4.72 -6.98 0.95
CA PHE A 102 -5.33 -6.73 -0.36
C PHE A 102 -4.29 -6.74 -1.49
N TYR A 103 -3.14 -6.13 -1.29
CA TYR A 103 -2.08 -6.10 -2.31
C TYR A 103 -1.47 -7.50 -2.52
N GLU A 104 -1.23 -8.24 -1.46
CA GLU A 104 -0.73 -9.62 -1.53
C GLU A 104 -1.71 -10.52 -2.30
N ALA A 105 -3.01 -10.36 -2.07
CA ALA A 105 -4.04 -11.10 -2.80
C ALA A 105 -4.03 -10.78 -4.30
N ILE A 106 -3.73 -9.53 -4.68
CA ILE A 106 -3.61 -9.15 -6.11
C ILE A 106 -2.43 -9.89 -6.74
N LEU A 107 -1.28 -9.89 -6.06
CA LEU A 107 -0.06 -10.54 -6.53
C LEU A 107 -0.24 -12.06 -6.63
N SER A 108 -0.70 -12.70 -5.55
CA SER A 108 -0.85 -14.16 -5.48
C SER A 108 -1.86 -14.69 -6.50
N ARG A 109 -2.92 -13.94 -6.75
CA ARG A 109 -3.95 -14.28 -7.75
C ARG A 109 -3.62 -13.81 -9.16
N ARG A 110 -2.50 -13.08 -9.34
CA ARG A 110 -2.00 -12.61 -10.64
C ARG A 110 -3.08 -11.86 -11.44
N TYR A 111 -3.77 -10.91 -10.79
CA TYR A 111 -4.91 -10.21 -11.41
C TYR A 111 -4.52 -9.38 -12.63
N PHE A 112 -3.29 -8.87 -12.70
CA PHE A 112 -2.82 -8.06 -13.82
C PHE A 112 -2.14 -8.89 -14.92
N GLU A 113 -1.84 -10.18 -14.65
CA GLU A 113 -1.20 -11.08 -15.61
C GLU A 113 -2.25 -11.81 -16.48
N GLY A 114 -1.86 -12.21 -17.69
CA GLY A 114 -2.56 -13.25 -18.45
C GLY A 114 -3.31 -12.84 -19.71
N SER A 115 -3.22 -11.59 -20.17
CA SER A 115 -3.84 -11.22 -21.46
C SER A 115 -2.88 -10.36 -22.28
N GLU A 116 -2.56 -10.81 -23.48
CA GLU A 116 -1.78 -10.03 -24.46
C GLU A 116 -2.42 -8.67 -24.75
N ALA A 117 -3.76 -8.64 -24.79
CA ALA A 117 -4.51 -7.40 -24.97
C ALA A 117 -4.29 -6.43 -23.80
N SER A 118 -4.18 -6.96 -22.59
CA SER A 118 -3.93 -6.13 -21.37
C SER A 118 -2.50 -5.57 -21.37
N SER A 119 -1.53 -6.33 -21.85
CA SER A 119 -0.13 -5.87 -21.91
C SER A 119 0.08 -4.74 -22.93
N LYS A 120 -0.79 -4.64 -23.93
CA LYS A 120 -0.76 -3.59 -24.96
C LYS A 120 -1.65 -2.38 -24.61
N ASP A 121 -2.34 -2.40 -23.46
CA ASP A 121 -3.20 -1.31 -22.98
C ASP A 121 -2.44 -0.49 -21.96
N LEU A 122 -2.06 0.73 -22.34
CA LEU A 122 -1.34 1.69 -21.47
C LEU A 122 -2.12 1.98 -20.17
N GLY A 123 -3.45 2.03 -20.25
CA GLY A 123 -4.30 2.27 -19.08
C GLY A 123 -4.19 1.14 -18.04
N VAL A 124 -4.18 -0.11 -18.51
CA VAL A 124 -4.03 -1.28 -17.65
C VAL A 124 -2.62 -1.31 -17.05
N ARG A 125 -1.58 -1.08 -17.87
CA ARG A 125 -0.19 -1.04 -17.43
C ARG A 125 0.05 0.07 -16.40
N SER A 126 -0.57 1.23 -16.56
CA SER A 126 -0.50 2.33 -15.58
C SER A 126 -1.11 1.94 -14.23
N LYS A 127 -2.20 1.16 -14.26
CA LYS A 127 -2.83 0.64 -13.03
C LYS A 127 -1.92 -0.38 -12.35
N GLU A 128 -1.30 -1.25 -13.12
CA GLU A 128 -0.35 -2.26 -12.65
C GLU A 128 0.89 -1.60 -12.00
N LEU A 129 1.47 -0.58 -12.66
CA LEU A 129 2.60 0.19 -12.12
C LEU A 129 2.22 0.84 -10.77
N ARG A 130 1.05 1.46 -10.68
CA ARG A 130 0.57 2.05 -9.43
C ARG A 130 0.37 1.00 -8.33
N PHE A 131 -0.11 -0.19 -8.69
CA PHE A 131 -0.25 -1.30 -7.75
C PHE A 131 1.12 -1.71 -7.19
N TYR A 132 2.12 -1.95 -8.06
CA TYR A 132 3.46 -2.36 -7.61
C TYR A 132 4.11 -1.29 -6.71
N ALA A 133 4.02 -0.01 -7.10
CA ALA A 133 4.58 1.09 -6.32
C ALA A 133 3.95 1.17 -4.91
N ARG A 134 2.64 1.03 -4.82
CA ARG A 134 1.92 1.06 -3.54
C ARG A 134 2.24 -0.15 -2.68
N PHE A 135 2.30 -1.33 -3.29
CA PHE A 135 2.59 -2.57 -2.55
C PHE A 135 4.03 -2.55 -2.03
N LEU A 136 4.98 -2.04 -2.84
CA LEU A 136 6.36 -1.80 -2.41
C LEU A 136 6.41 -0.91 -1.17
N LEU A 137 5.72 0.23 -1.23
CA LEU A 137 5.67 1.18 -0.12
C LEU A 137 5.12 0.53 1.16
N VAL A 138 4.01 -0.17 1.06
CA VAL A 138 3.38 -0.85 2.21
C VAL A 138 4.32 -1.94 2.75
N SER A 139 4.98 -2.70 1.86
CA SER A 139 5.92 -3.77 2.24
C SER A 139 7.16 -3.22 2.94
N LEU A 140 7.67 -2.06 2.47
CA LEU A 140 8.79 -1.35 3.11
C LEU A 140 8.43 -0.92 4.53
N ILE A 141 7.26 -0.30 4.70
CA ILE A 141 6.81 0.17 6.03
C ILE A 141 6.62 -1.01 6.99
N LEU A 142 6.13 -2.15 6.48
CA LEU A 142 5.92 -3.38 7.28
C LEU A 142 7.19 -4.23 7.44
N ASN A 143 8.34 -3.77 6.93
CA ASN A 143 9.62 -4.50 6.97
C ASN A 143 9.54 -5.90 6.37
N ARG A 144 8.78 -6.06 5.27
CA ARG A 144 8.67 -7.34 4.55
C ARG A 144 9.79 -7.45 3.50
N THR A 145 11.03 -7.60 3.97
CA THR A 145 12.27 -7.50 3.16
C THR A 145 12.25 -8.42 1.93
N GLU A 146 11.85 -9.67 2.09
CA GLU A 146 11.81 -10.63 0.98
C GLU A 146 10.73 -10.24 -0.05
N MET A 147 9.59 -9.75 0.42
CA MET A 147 8.54 -9.24 -0.48
C MET A 147 9.03 -7.99 -1.22
N VAL A 148 9.75 -7.09 -0.54
CA VAL A 148 10.32 -5.89 -1.16
C VAL A 148 11.27 -6.26 -2.30
N LYS A 149 12.19 -7.22 -2.09
CA LYS A 149 13.11 -7.70 -3.13
C LYS A 149 12.32 -8.22 -4.34
N HIS A 150 11.37 -9.12 -4.07
CA HIS A 150 10.53 -9.72 -5.11
C HIS A 150 9.75 -8.66 -5.91
N LEU A 151 9.15 -7.69 -5.21
CA LEU A 151 8.37 -6.62 -5.86
C LEU A 151 9.27 -5.67 -6.66
N MET A 152 10.48 -5.39 -6.16
CA MET A 152 11.46 -4.53 -6.84
C MET A 152 11.81 -5.10 -8.22
N ASP A 153 12.20 -6.38 -8.24
CA ASP A 153 12.59 -7.05 -9.49
C ASP A 153 11.45 -6.98 -10.52
N ARG A 154 10.24 -7.27 -10.08
CA ARG A 154 9.05 -7.24 -10.95
C ARG A 154 8.70 -5.82 -11.40
N PHE A 155 8.83 -4.85 -10.49
CA PHE A 155 8.51 -3.44 -10.81
C PHE A 155 9.50 -2.86 -11.83
N VAL A 156 10.79 -3.11 -11.66
CA VAL A 156 11.83 -2.67 -12.61
C VAL A 156 11.55 -3.30 -13.99
N ALA A 157 11.35 -4.60 -14.04
CA ALA A 157 11.05 -5.32 -15.29
C ALA A 157 9.79 -4.75 -15.96
N LEU A 158 8.75 -4.45 -15.19
CA LEU A 158 7.50 -3.86 -15.69
C LEU A 158 7.72 -2.47 -16.29
N VAL A 159 8.51 -1.61 -15.61
CA VAL A 159 8.83 -0.26 -16.11
C VAL A 159 9.59 -0.35 -17.43
N ASP A 160 10.55 -1.25 -17.53
CA ASP A 160 11.34 -1.42 -18.76
C ASP A 160 10.50 -2.01 -19.92
N ASP A 161 9.62 -2.96 -19.61
CA ASP A 161 8.66 -3.50 -20.59
C ASP A 161 7.73 -2.39 -21.10
N CYS A 162 7.20 -1.57 -20.20
CA CYS A 162 6.35 -0.43 -20.59
C CYS A 162 7.07 0.57 -21.49
N LYS A 163 8.33 0.88 -21.20
CA LYS A 163 9.15 1.77 -22.05
C LYS A 163 9.35 1.19 -23.44
N SER A 164 9.61 -0.11 -23.54
CA SER A 164 9.84 -0.78 -24.83
C SER A 164 8.55 -0.84 -25.66
N THR A 165 7.42 -1.05 -25.01
CA THR A 165 6.11 -1.19 -25.66
C THR A 165 5.50 0.16 -26.06
N PHE A 166 5.60 1.16 -25.18
CA PHE A 166 4.96 2.48 -25.36
C PHE A 166 6.00 3.60 -25.54
N ARG A 167 6.74 3.53 -26.64
CA ARG A 167 7.88 4.43 -26.95
C ARG A 167 7.52 5.93 -26.92
N ASP A 168 6.29 6.25 -27.29
CA ASP A 168 5.82 7.64 -27.36
C ASP A 168 5.40 8.22 -26.02
N THR A 169 5.38 7.37 -24.96
CA THR A 169 4.94 7.79 -23.62
C THR A 169 6.16 8.07 -22.73
N ASN A 170 6.09 9.18 -22.03
CA ASN A 170 7.18 9.58 -21.11
C ASN A 170 7.04 8.83 -19.77
N PHE A 171 7.94 7.90 -19.51
CA PHE A 171 8.03 7.14 -18.26
C PHE A 171 9.08 7.72 -17.29
N LYS A 172 9.44 8.99 -17.44
CA LYS A 172 10.46 9.67 -16.61
C LYS A 172 10.11 9.58 -15.11
N GLU A 173 8.84 9.81 -14.77
CA GLU A 173 8.36 9.74 -13.38
C GLU A 173 8.55 8.34 -12.78
N TRP A 174 8.19 7.30 -13.54
CA TRP A 174 8.34 5.91 -13.07
C TRP A 174 9.81 5.52 -12.93
N LYS A 175 10.67 5.99 -13.84
CA LYS A 175 12.12 5.80 -13.74
C LYS A 175 12.67 6.45 -12.46
N GLN A 176 12.20 7.65 -12.14
CA GLN A 176 12.58 8.37 -10.92
C GLN A 176 12.12 7.58 -9.68
N VAL A 177 10.89 7.07 -9.67
CA VAL A 177 10.37 6.24 -8.57
C VAL A 177 11.26 5.01 -8.38
N VAL A 178 11.63 4.31 -9.46
CA VAL A 178 12.55 3.16 -9.40
C VAL A 178 13.89 3.57 -8.78
N GLN A 179 14.48 4.67 -9.26
CA GLN A 179 15.77 5.16 -8.76
C GLN A 179 15.71 5.48 -7.25
N GLU A 180 14.65 6.11 -6.79
CA GLU A 180 14.48 6.46 -5.37
C GLU A 180 14.32 5.20 -4.50
N ILE A 181 13.56 4.22 -4.97
CA ILE A 181 13.38 2.95 -4.25
C ILE A 181 14.71 2.17 -4.18
N VAL A 182 15.45 2.09 -5.31
CA VAL A 182 16.76 1.43 -5.37
C VAL A 182 17.74 2.13 -4.40
N ARG A 183 17.78 3.45 -4.43
CA ARG A 183 18.62 4.24 -3.51
C ARG A 183 18.27 3.95 -2.06
N PHE A 184 16.97 3.93 -1.74
CA PHE A 184 16.46 3.67 -0.39
C PHE A 184 16.84 2.25 0.08
N THR A 185 16.60 1.24 -0.76
CA THR A 185 16.88 -0.16 -0.41
C THR A 185 18.38 -0.41 -0.27
N LYS A 186 19.21 0.24 -1.09
CA LYS A 186 20.66 0.15 -0.99
C LYS A 186 21.14 0.76 0.33
N ALA A 187 20.66 1.96 0.66
CA ALA A 187 21.00 2.62 1.93
C ALA A 187 20.60 1.77 3.13
N ASP A 188 19.45 1.13 3.05
CA ASP A 188 18.95 0.24 4.11
C ASP A 188 19.83 -1.01 4.26
N MET A 189 20.33 -1.55 3.16
CA MET A 189 21.25 -2.70 3.17
C MET A 189 22.63 -2.34 3.72
N ASP A 190 23.10 -1.13 3.40
CA ASP A 190 24.38 -0.62 3.90
C ASP A 190 24.38 -0.43 5.43
N PHE A 191 23.17 -0.22 6.00
CA PHE A 191 22.94 -0.11 7.44
C PHE A 191 22.49 -1.43 8.08
N SER A 192 22.84 -2.56 7.48
CA SER A 192 22.43 -3.89 8.00
C SER A 192 22.94 -4.17 9.42
N PHE A 193 24.00 -3.47 9.84
CA PHE A 193 24.53 -3.57 11.20
C PHE A 193 23.65 -2.88 12.24
N TRP A 194 22.84 -1.92 11.81
CA TRP A 194 21.97 -1.14 12.69
C TRP A 194 20.57 -1.08 12.09
N PRO A 195 19.76 -2.11 12.29
CA PRO A 195 18.41 -2.11 11.71
C PRO A 195 17.46 -1.19 12.49
N MET A 196 17.86 0.05 12.69
CA MET A 196 17.10 1.03 13.46
C MET A 196 15.79 1.43 12.78
N ARG A 197 15.76 1.29 11.45
CA ARG A 197 14.61 1.76 10.67
C ARG A 197 13.45 0.77 10.66
N TYR A 198 13.76 -0.53 10.68
CA TYR A 198 12.76 -1.57 10.47
C TYR A 198 12.76 -2.65 11.55
N CYS A 199 13.59 -2.51 12.55
CA CYS A 199 13.69 -3.52 13.60
C CYS A 199 12.89 -3.11 14.84
N ALA A 200 12.16 -4.03 15.40
CA ALA A 200 11.42 -3.82 16.63
C ALA A 200 12.35 -3.80 17.86
N THR A 201 13.58 -4.28 17.71
CA THR A 201 14.56 -4.25 18.80
C THR A 201 15.34 -2.92 18.77
N PHE A 202 15.25 -2.20 19.86
CA PHE A 202 15.89 -0.88 20.02
C PHE A 202 17.42 -0.96 19.99
N ASP A 203 17.95 -2.06 20.46
CA ASP A 203 19.39 -2.27 20.53
C ASP A 203 19.69 -3.71 20.13
N SER A 204 20.24 -3.88 18.95
CA SER A 204 20.58 -5.19 18.40
C SER A 204 21.91 -5.73 18.91
N HIS A 205 22.67 -4.97 19.71
CA HIS A 205 23.93 -5.45 20.28
C HIS A 205 23.67 -6.55 21.31
N GLN A 206 24.32 -7.69 21.14
CA GLN A 206 24.11 -8.87 21.98
C GLN A 206 24.32 -8.59 23.48
N ALA A 207 25.28 -7.73 23.82
CA ALA A 207 25.59 -7.41 25.21
C ALA A 207 24.49 -6.59 25.90
N SER A 208 23.67 -5.87 25.15
CA SER A 208 22.59 -5.06 25.71
C SER A 208 21.26 -5.80 25.82
N LEU A 209 21.08 -6.91 25.09
CA LEU A 209 19.84 -7.69 25.12
C LEU A 209 19.40 -8.13 26.53
N PRO A 210 20.29 -8.70 27.36
CA PRO A 210 19.89 -9.09 28.73
C PRO A 210 19.48 -7.90 29.59
N TYR A 211 20.12 -6.76 29.40
CA TYR A 211 19.82 -5.53 30.13
C TYR A 211 18.42 -4.99 29.73
N VAL A 212 18.20 -4.87 28.43
CA VAL A 212 16.90 -4.39 27.87
C VAL A 212 15.77 -5.34 28.27
N ALA A 213 15.99 -6.65 28.16
CA ALA A 213 15.00 -7.67 28.52
C ALA A 213 14.58 -7.57 30.00
N ARG A 214 15.52 -7.24 30.89
CA ARG A 214 15.25 -7.06 32.31
C ARG A 214 14.31 -5.88 32.57
N PHE A 215 14.50 -4.77 31.87
CA PHE A 215 13.62 -3.60 31.98
C PHE A 215 12.26 -3.86 31.32
N HIS A 216 12.27 -4.53 30.18
CA HIS A 216 11.05 -4.93 29.49
C HIS A 216 10.17 -5.83 30.39
N ALA A 217 10.77 -6.84 31.01
CA ALA A 217 10.05 -7.73 31.93
C ALA A 217 9.44 -6.99 33.12
N LYS A 218 10.09 -5.90 33.57
CA LYS A 218 9.61 -5.06 34.67
C LYS A 218 8.59 -3.99 34.21
N ARG A 219 8.38 -3.86 32.90
CA ARG A 219 7.49 -2.85 32.30
C ARG A 219 7.81 -1.41 32.77
N VAL A 220 9.08 -1.14 32.97
CA VAL A 220 9.53 0.18 33.49
C VAL A 220 9.77 1.17 32.35
N LEU A 221 10.09 0.67 31.14
CA LEU A 221 10.38 1.55 30.00
C LEU A 221 9.08 2.11 29.40
N LYS A 222 8.96 3.43 29.48
CA LYS A 222 7.81 4.18 28.90
C LYS A 222 8.34 5.35 28.10
N PHE A 223 7.75 5.56 26.96
CA PHE A 223 7.98 6.77 26.17
C PHE A 223 7.05 7.86 26.68
N HIS A 224 7.61 8.92 27.24
CA HIS A 224 6.85 10.06 27.71
C HIS A 224 6.79 11.18 26.66
N ASP A 225 7.94 11.49 26.08
CA ASP A 225 8.07 12.59 25.14
C ASP A 225 9.03 12.23 24.01
N ALA A 226 8.78 12.77 22.83
CA ALA A 226 9.69 12.68 21.68
C ALA A 226 9.83 14.07 21.08
N LEU A 227 11.08 14.54 20.93
CA LEU A 227 11.41 15.81 20.30
C LEU A 227 11.92 15.54 18.88
N LEU A 228 11.25 16.14 17.92
CA LEU A 228 11.60 16.07 16.50
C LEU A 228 12.07 17.44 16.04
N ALA A 229 13.31 17.51 15.57
CA ALA A 229 13.92 18.75 15.10
C ALA A 229 14.28 18.64 13.61
N SER A 230 13.93 19.66 12.85
CA SER A 230 14.31 19.80 11.44
C SER A 230 14.91 21.18 11.24
N TYR A 231 16.07 21.24 10.57
CA TYR A 231 16.79 22.48 10.34
C TYR A 231 16.30 23.24 9.10
N HIS A 232 15.76 22.50 8.13
CA HIS A 232 15.23 23.08 6.90
C HIS A 232 13.79 22.64 6.65
N ARG A 233 13.01 23.55 6.08
CA ARG A 233 11.57 23.37 5.85
C ARG A 233 11.23 22.13 5.00
N ASN A 234 12.10 21.74 4.07
CA ASN A 234 11.88 20.64 3.14
C ASN A 234 12.82 19.46 3.36
N GLU A 235 13.55 19.43 4.48
CA GLU A 235 14.57 18.41 4.74
C GLU A 235 13.94 17.05 5.05
N VAL A 236 12.87 17.06 5.80
CA VAL A 236 12.15 15.84 6.15
C VAL A 236 10.65 16.07 5.93
N LYS A 237 10.03 15.18 5.20
CA LYS A 237 8.58 15.19 5.07
C LYS A 237 7.98 14.71 6.40
N PHE A 238 7.12 15.50 6.97
CA PHE A 238 6.45 15.19 8.25
C PHE A 238 5.82 13.80 8.25
N ALA A 239 5.24 13.40 7.13
CA ALA A 239 4.61 12.08 6.99
C ALA A 239 5.62 10.95 7.19
N GLU A 240 6.80 11.05 6.57
CA GLU A 240 7.85 10.04 6.66
C GLU A 240 8.39 9.95 8.09
N LEU A 241 8.64 11.10 8.71
CA LEU A 241 9.13 11.16 10.07
C LEU A 241 8.10 10.60 11.07
N THR A 242 6.83 10.94 10.89
CA THR A 242 5.74 10.43 11.74
C THR A 242 5.65 8.91 11.64
N LEU A 243 5.81 8.37 10.43
CA LEU A 243 5.81 6.91 10.21
C LEU A 243 6.99 6.24 10.92
N ASP A 244 8.18 6.81 10.80
CA ASP A 244 9.38 6.26 11.43
C ASP A 244 9.27 6.31 12.96
N VAL A 245 8.83 7.43 13.51
CA VAL A 245 8.61 7.57 14.97
C VAL A 245 7.52 6.60 15.45
N TYR A 246 6.42 6.50 14.71
CA TYR A 246 5.34 5.56 15.06
C TYR A 246 5.84 4.11 15.05
N ARG A 247 6.68 3.74 14.09
CA ARG A 247 7.29 2.40 14.03
C ARG A 247 8.19 2.14 15.24
N MET A 248 8.96 3.12 15.64
CA MET A 248 9.79 3.02 16.85
C MET A 248 8.92 2.78 18.10
N ILE A 249 7.88 3.52 18.21
CA ILE A 249 6.95 3.40 19.35
C ILE A 249 6.09 2.13 19.27
N UNK A 250 5.75 1.80 18.17
CA UNK A 250 5.00 0.64 17.92
C UNK A 250 5.74 -0.62 18.19
N UNK A 251 6.66 -0.52 17.96
CA UNK A 251 7.51 -1.52 18.22
C UNK A 251 7.74 -1.75 19.68
N UNK A 252 7.67 -0.81 20.10
CA UNK A 252 7.68 -0.83 21.45
C UNK A 252 6.47 -1.37 22.06
N UNK A 253 5.65 -1.15 21.40
CA UNK A 253 4.40 -1.57 21.82
C UNK A 253 4.18 -3.02 21.62
N GLU A 254 4.59 -3.52 20.62
CA GLU A 254 4.48 -4.96 20.37
C GLU A 254 5.36 -5.77 21.31
N LEU A 255 6.43 -5.20 21.73
CA LEU A 255 7.31 -5.82 22.74
C LEU A 255 6.73 -5.73 24.16
N LEU A 256 5.74 -4.89 24.37
CA LEU A 256 5.13 -4.66 25.70
C LEU A 256 3.76 -5.36 25.87
N GLY A 257 3.19 -5.90 24.80
CA GLY A 257 1.97 -6.73 24.80
C GLY A 257 2.30 -8.20 24.94
#